data_8dd2e28a88cca1cbc19d5a15b9ad164d
#
_entry.id   8dd2e28a88cca1cbc19d5a15b9ad164d
#
_cell.length_a   1.000
_cell.length_b   1.000
_cell.length_c   1.000
_cell.angle_alpha   90.00
_cell.angle_beta   90.00
_cell.angle_gamma   90.00
#
_symmetry.space_group_name_H-M   'P 1'
#
loop_
_entity.id
_entity.type
_entity.pdbx_description
1 polymer ?
#
loop_
_entity_poly.entity_id
_entity_poly.type
_entity_poly.pdbx_seq_one_letter_code
_entity_poly.pdbx_strand_id
1 'polypeptide(L)'
;MQLADRIDFMELISVSGANPNGDPAKLGMPRTDSRGFGVISPVCIRRKLRDRLSEMGECILVSPSGSRGDVIARRASALAPGRDYTARACEKWYDVRAFGQVFAFPELHAPGVKGAVTIQQTYSVLPVKITEMKITRCIRNTDDRRGTQMGSINFVEHGLYVVKGSVNAYSAQKTGFSAEDAEKLRLALLRMFDNDSSAARPAGAMEVERLYWWRHSSMSGEYSPGRVFRTVEIKADCADPRCFDDYTITNSALPGLVPEIYGR
;
A
#
# COMPACT_ATOMS: atom_id res chain seq x y z
N MET A 1 -22.85 6.52 6.16
CA MET A 1 -23.47 7.11 4.95
C MET A 1 -22.82 6.45 3.71
N GLN A 2 -23.58 6.11 2.67
CA GLN A 2 -23.04 5.51 1.45
C GLN A 2 -22.11 6.50 0.74
N LEU A 3 -21.03 5.99 0.12
CA LEU A 3 -20.14 6.84 -0.68
C LEU A 3 -20.84 7.23 -1.99
N ALA A 4 -21.05 8.53 -2.19
CA ALA A 4 -21.76 9.07 -3.35
C ALA A 4 -20.83 9.39 -4.52
N ASP A 5 -19.59 9.78 -4.25
CA ASP A 5 -18.71 10.40 -5.22
C ASP A 5 -17.39 9.63 -5.36
N ARG A 6 -16.81 9.69 -6.56
CA ARG A 6 -15.47 9.14 -6.80
C ARG A 6 -14.42 9.93 -6.02
N ILE A 7 -13.42 9.22 -5.52
CA ILE A 7 -12.24 9.82 -4.91
C ILE A 7 -11.01 9.33 -5.68
N ASP A 8 -10.12 10.26 -6.02
CA ASP A 8 -8.77 9.93 -6.49
C ASP A 8 -7.76 10.36 -5.42
N PHE A 9 -6.64 9.64 -5.29
CA PHE A 9 -5.59 10.01 -4.36
C PHE A 9 -4.20 9.75 -4.92
N MET A 10 -3.25 10.59 -4.48
CA MET A 10 -1.84 10.42 -4.74
C MET A 10 -1.07 10.63 -3.45
N GLU A 11 -0.16 9.71 -3.15
CA GLU A 11 0.64 9.74 -1.95
C GLU A 11 2.13 9.71 -2.31
N LEU A 12 2.90 10.54 -1.64
CA LEU A 12 4.34 10.63 -1.77
C LEU A 12 4.98 9.97 -0.56
N ILE A 13 5.81 8.98 -0.82
CA ILE A 13 6.50 8.20 0.21
C ILE A 13 8.00 8.39 0.03
N SER A 14 8.68 8.90 1.05
CA SER A 14 10.14 8.87 1.12
C SER A 14 10.63 7.53 1.66
N VAL A 15 11.72 7.04 1.11
CA VAL A 15 12.41 5.83 1.54
C VAL A 15 13.88 6.18 1.67
N SER A 16 14.48 5.98 2.84
CA SER A 16 15.90 6.24 3.11
C SER A 16 16.50 5.13 3.96
N GLY A 17 17.47 4.40 3.43
CA GLY A 17 18.12 3.29 4.14
C GLY A 17 17.18 2.11 4.42
N ALA A 18 16.20 1.84 3.56
CA ALA A 18 15.23 0.78 3.75
C ALA A 18 14.97 -0.05 2.48
N ASN A 19 14.41 -1.23 2.68
CA ASN A 19 13.87 -2.06 1.59
C ASN A 19 12.34 -1.94 1.57
N PRO A 20 11.76 -1.11 0.71
CA PRO A 20 10.33 -0.86 0.70
C PRO A 20 9.52 -2.06 0.23
N ASN A 21 10.08 -2.86 -0.68
CA ASN A 21 9.43 -4.06 -1.22
C ASN A 21 10.47 -5.02 -1.81
N GLY A 22 10.84 -6.03 -1.04
CA GLY A 22 11.78 -7.05 -1.49
C GLY A 22 11.26 -7.91 -2.64
N ASP A 23 12.16 -8.32 -3.53
CA ASP A 23 11.89 -9.23 -4.65
C ASP A 23 12.28 -10.66 -4.29
N PRO A 24 11.32 -11.60 -4.13
CA PRO A 24 11.63 -13.00 -3.84
C PRO A 24 12.49 -13.67 -4.91
N ALA A 25 12.34 -13.26 -6.19
CA ALA A 25 13.12 -13.79 -7.30
C ALA A 25 14.58 -13.30 -7.31
N LYS A 26 14.88 -12.23 -6.57
CA LYS A 26 16.21 -11.62 -6.45
C LYS A 26 16.70 -11.60 -4.99
N LEU A 27 16.52 -12.71 -4.29
CA LEU A 27 16.99 -12.89 -2.90
C LEU A 27 16.54 -11.78 -1.94
N GLY A 28 15.36 -11.21 -2.18
CA GLY A 28 14.81 -10.16 -1.34
C GLY A 28 15.40 -8.77 -1.57
N MET A 29 16.18 -8.53 -2.63
CA MET A 29 16.64 -7.19 -3.00
C MET A 29 15.46 -6.24 -3.22
N PRO A 30 15.60 -4.92 -2.97
CA PRO A 30 14.58 -3.94 -3.33
C PRO A 30 14.17 -4.09 -4.80
N ARG A 31 12.86 -4.08 -5.07
CA ARG A 31 12.34 -4.20 -6.43
C ARG A 31 12.67 -2.98 -7.27
N THR A 32 13.12 -3.23 -8.50
CA THR A 32 13.29 -2.19 -9.52
C THR A 32 12.71 -2.65 -10.84
N ASP A 33 12.34 -1.71 -11.71
CA ASP A 33 12.05 -1.97 -13.10
C ASP A 33 13.36 -2.12 -13.92
N SER A 34 13.22 -2.38 -15.24
CA SER A 34 14.37 -2.53 -16.14
C SER A 34 15.20 -1.25 -16.34
N ARG A 35 14.67 -0.09 -15.94
CA ARG A 35 15.32 1.23 -16.03
C ARG A 35 15.94 1.66 -14.70
N GLY A 36 15.84 0.82 -13.64
CA GLY A 36 16.36 1.11 -12.32
C GLY A 36 15.41 1.92 -11.42
N PHE A 37 14.19 2.23 -11.85
CA PHE A 37 13.21 2.88 -10.97
C PHE A 37 12.77 1.90 -9.87
N GLY A 38 12.77 2.37 -8.63
CA GLY A 38 12.30 1.59 -7.49
C GLY A 38 10.80 1.29 -7.62
N VAL A 39 10.41 0.09 -7.21
CA VAL A 39 9.04 -0.42 -7.37
C VAL A 39 8.48 -0.87 -6.03
N ILE A 40 7.27 -0.39 -5.68
CA ILE A 40 6.44 -0.98 -4.61
C ILE A 40 5.16 -1.52 -5.26
N SER A 41 4.91 -2.83 -5.08
CA SER A 41 3.75 -3.46 -5.68
C SER A 41 2.45 -3.03 -4.99
N PRO A 42 1.31 -3.00 -5.71
CA PRO A 42 0.00 -2.74 -5.11
C PRO A 42 -0.35 -3.73 -4.01
N VAL A 43 0.18 -4.94 -4.08
CA VAL A 43 0.01 -5.98 -3.05
C VAL A 43 0.72 -5.56 -1.76
N CYS A 44 1.93 -5.02 -1.86
CA CYS A 44 2.70 -4.53 -0.72
C CYS A 44 1.99 -3.36 -0.03
N ILE A 45 1.54 -2.35 -0.80
CA ILE A 45 0.78 -1.20 -0.24
C ILE A 45 -0.51 -1.69 0.43
N ARG A 46 -1.30 -2.55 -0.25
CA ARG A 46 -2.54 -3.10 0.35
C ARG A 46 -2.26 -3.92 1.62
N ARG A 47 -1.09 -4.58 1.71
CA ARG A 47 -0.72 -5.30 2.92
C ARG A 47 -0.51 -4.32 4.08
N LYS A 48 0.25 -3.25 3.89
CA LYS A 48 0.49 -2.22 4.91
C LYS A 48 -0.80 -1.53 5.35
N LEU A 49 -1.67 -1.22 4.38
CA LEU A 49 -2.99 -0.66 4.69
C LEU A 49 -3.85 -1.61 5.53
N ARG A 50 -3.83 -2.93 5.24
CA ARG A 50 -4.54 -3.92 6.06
C ARG A 50 -4.01 -3.98 7.48
N ASP A 51 -2.70 -3.96 7.64
CA ASP A 51 -2.07 -3.97 8.97
C ASP A 51 -2.48 -2.72 9.74
N ARG A 52 -2.39 -1.53 9.13
CA ARG A 52 -2.81 -0.27 9.75
C ARG A 52 -4.31 -0.22 10.06
N LEU A 53 -5.17 -0.64 9.14
CA LEU A 53 -6.62 -0.71 9.37
C LEU A 53 -6.97 -1.69 10.50
N SER A 54 -6.27 -2.82 10.60
CA SER A 54 -6.42 -3.76 11.72
C SER A 54 -6.06 -3.12 13.06
N GLU A 55 -4.98 -2.32 13.12
CA GLU A 55 -4.60 -1.56 14.32
C GLU A 55 -5.63 -0.47 14.67
N MET A 56 -6.33 0.06 13.67
CA MET A 56 -7.45 1.00 13.85
C MET A 56 -8.75 0.31 14.28
N GLY A 57 -8.74 -1.02 14.49
CA GLY A 57 -9.88 -1.81 14.95
C GLY A 57 -10.75 -2.40 13.85
N GLU A 58 -10.36 -2.28 12.57
CA GLU A 58 -11.12 -2.86 11.48
C GLU A 58 -10.91 -4.37 11.37
N CYS A 59 -12.00 -5.08 11.04
CA CYS A 59 -11.94 -6.51 10.80
C CYS A 59 -11.35 -6.80 9.41
N ILE A 60 -10.22 -7.51 9.37
CA ILE A 60 -9.47 -7.80 8.14
C ILE A 60 -9.47 -9.31 7.89
N LEU A 61 -9.86 -9.73 6.69
CA LEU A 61 -9.82 -11.14 6.27
C LEU A 61 -8.39 -11.59 5.98
N VAL A 62 -7.66 -10.83 5.15
CA VAL A 62 -6.29 -11.15 4.72
C VAL A 62 -5.28 -10.50 5.66
N SER A 63 -5.16 -11.06 6.86
CA SER A 63 -4.17 -10.63 7.87
C SER A 63 -3.37 -11.84 8.34
N PRO A 64 -2.06 -11.75 8.62
CA PRO A 64 -1.34 -12.81 9.32
C PRO A 64 -1.78 -12.83 10.77
N SER A 65 -2.17 -13.97 11.27
CA SER A 65 -2.55 -14.11 12.68
C SER A 65 -1.39 -14.44 13.60
N GLY A 66 -0.22 -14.76 13.06
CA GLY A 66 0.91 -15.27 13.86
C GLY A 66 0.69 -16.67 14.43
N SER A 67 -0.52 -17.23 14.37
CA SER A 67 -0.79 -18.58 14.86
C SER A 67 -0.49 -19.63 13.78
N ARG A 68 0.21 -20.72 14.20
CA ARG A 68 0.52 -21.84 13.31
C ARG A 68 -0.78 -22.49 12.82
N GLY A 69 -0.97 -22.55 11.50
CA GLY A 69 -2.17 -23.17 10.88
C GLY A 69 -3.35 -22.23 10.63
N ASP A 70 -3.22 -20.93 10.86
CA ASP A 70 -4.22 -19.99 10.42
C ASP A 70 -4.13 -19.78 8.90
N VAL A 71 -5.23 -20.11 8.23
CA VAL A 71 -5.36 -19.97 6.78
C VAL A 71 -6.61 -19.15 6.46
N ILE A 72 -6.53 -18.37 5.37
CA ILE A 72 -7.63 -17.51 4.93
C ILE A 72 -8.94 -18.28 4.74
N ALA A 73 -8.89 -19.54 4.28
CA ALA A 73 -10.06 -20.41 4.13
C ALA A 73 -10.80 -20.63 5.46
N ARG A 74 -10.08 -20.87 6.56
CA ARG A 74 -10.67 -21.04 7.90
C ARG A 74 -11.33 -19.76 8.40
N ARG A 75 -10.74 -18.59 8.13
CA ARG A 75 -11.39 -17.31 8.46
C ARG A 75 -12.64 -17.08 7.62
N ALA A 76 -12.56 -17.40 6.33
CA ALA A 76 -13.71 -17.29 5.43
C ALA A 76 -14.86 -18.21 5.86
N SER A 77 -14.57 -19.42 6.35
CA SER A 77 -15.58 -20.36 6.86
C SER A 77 -16.22 -19.95 8.20
N ALA A 78 -15.73 -18.90 8.85
CA ALA A 78 -16.42 -18.28 9.99
C ALA A 78 -17.75 -17.61 9.64
N LEU A 79 -18.02 -17.42 8.34
CA LEU A 79 -19.36 -17.10 7.82
C LEU A 79 -19.96 -18.34 7.19
N ALA A 80 -21.21 -18.67 7.56
CA ALA A 80 -21.91 -19.80 6.98
C ALA A 80 -22.05 -19.63 5.44
N PRO A 81 -21.85 -20.66 4.63
CA PRO A 81 -22.11 -20.61 3.21
C PRO A 81 -23.58 -20.22 2.91
N GLY A 82 -23.81 -19.55 1.78
CA GLY A 82 -25.16 -19.15 1.37
C GLY A 82 -25.13 -18.16 0.21
N ARG A 83 -26.29 -17.88 -0.37
CA ARG A 83 -26.42 -16.97 -1.53
C ARG A 83 -25.97 -15.53 -1.21
N ASP A 84 -26.08 -15.11 0.01
CA ASP A 84 -25.73 -13.78 0.54
C ASP A 84 -24.29 -13.72 1.12
N TYR A 85 -23.50 -14.78 0.95
CA TYR A 85 -22.17 -14.88 1.52
C TYR A 85 -21.30 -13.67 1.20
N THR A 86 -21.26 -13.23 -0.06
CA THR A 86 -20.42 -12.08 -0.49
C THR A 86 -20.88 -10.77 0.14
N ALA A 87 -22.18 -10.56 0.33
CA ALA A 87 -22.71 -9.38 1.01
C ALA A 87 -22.26 -9.35 2.48
N ARG A 88 -22.44 -10.47 3.20
CA ARG A 88 -22.00 -10.61 4.60
C ARG A 88 -20.47 -10.52 4.74
N ALA A 89 -19.72 -11.02 3.75
CA ALA A 89 -18.27 -10.89 3.71
C ALA A 89 -17.83 -9.42 3.57
N CYS A 90 -18.50 -8.64 2.71
CA CYS A 90 -18.28 -7.21 2.59
C CYS A 90 -18.65 -6.46 3.87
N GLU A 91 -19.77 -6.82 4.51
CA GLU A 91 -20.18 -6.22 5.79
C GLU A 91 -19.13 -6.47 6.89
N LYS A 92 -18.69 -7.71 7.02
CA LYS A 92 -17.77 -8.12 8.09
C LYS A 92 -16.35 -7.62 7.90
N TRP A 93 -15.79 -7.74 6.67
CA TRP A 93 -14.37 -7.49 6.45
C TRP A 93 -14.14 -6.21 5.62
N TYR A 94 -13.45 -5.26 6.22
CA TYR A 94 -13.08 -4.01 5.57
C TYR A 94 -12.31 -4.25 4.26
N ASP A 95 -11.31 -5.11 4.28
CA ASP A 95 -10.45 -5.35 3.13
C ASP A 95 -11.17 -6.09 1.98
N VAL A 96 -12.23 -6.81 2.26
CA VAL A 96 -13.10 -7.41 1.23
C VAL A 96 -13.89 -6.32 0.51
N ARG A 97 -14.58 -5.43 1.22
CA ARG A 97 -15.34 -4.35 0.58
C ARG A 97 -14.46 -3.30 -0.06
N ALA A 98 -13.25 -3.06 0.49
CA ALA A 98 -12.29 -2.09 -0.04
C ALA A 98 -11.50 -2.63 -1.24
N PHE A 99 -10.81 -3.77 -1.09
CA PHE A 99 -9.85 -4.25 -2.07
C PHE A 99 -10.33 -5.45 -2.90
N GLY A 100 -11.46 -6.05 -2.52
CA GLY A 100 -12.01 -7.22 -3.15
C GLY A 100 -11.36 -8.53 -2.72
N GLN A 101 -12.04 -9.64 -3.03
CA GLN A 101 -11.60 -10.99 -2.71
C GLN A 101 -12.18 -12.01 -3.67
N VAL A 102 -11.39 -13.03 -3.99
CA VAL A 102 -11.83 -14.24 -4.70
C VAL A 102 -12.03 -15.34 -3.66
N PHE A 103 -13.25 -15.90 -3.60
CA PHE A 103 -13.62 -16.96 -2.66
C PHE A 103 -13.63 -18.33 -3.37
N ALA A 104 -12.45 -18.82 -3.74
CA ALA A 104 -12.26 -20.14 -4.36
C ALA A 104 -11.53 -21.06 -3.38
N PHE A 105 -12.20 -21.42 -2.28
CA PHE A 105 -11.69 -22.35 -1.27
C PHE A 105 -12.34 -23.72 -1.42
N PRO A 106 -11.70 -24.83 -0.94
CA PRO A 106 -12.21 -26.18 -1.15
C PRO A 106 -13.68 -26.40 -0.72
N GLU A 107 -14.10 -25.76 0.37
CA GLU A 107 -15.43 -25.90 0.95
C GLU A 107 -16.34 -24.68 0.75
N LEU A 108 -15.85 -23.65 0.04
CA LEU A 108 -16.55 -22.38 -0.15
C LEU A 108 -16.33 -21.85 -1.55
N HIS A 109 -17.34 -21.99 -2.40
CA HIS A 109 -17.40 -21.36 -3.70
C HIS A 109 -18.45 -20.25 -3.67
N ALA A 110 -17.98 -19.00 -3.61
CA ALA A 110 -18.85 -17.83 -3.68
C ALA A 110 -18.34 -16.89 -4.79
N PRO A 111 -19.22 -16.06 -5.37
CA PRO A 111 -18.81 -15.06 -6.35
C PRO A 111 -17.70 -14.16 -5.81
N GLY A 112 -16.73 -13.81 -6.67
CA GLY A 112 -15.68 -12.87 -6.30
C GLY A 112 -16.25 -11.46 -6.07
N VAL A 113 -15.64 -10.73 -5.15
CA VAL A 113 -15.96 -9.33 -4.87
C VAL A 113 -14.95 -8.43 -5.57
N LYS A 114 -15.43 -7.50 -6.40
CA LYS A 114 -14.63 -6.39 -6.92
C LYS A 114 -14.68 -5.24 -5.92
N GLY A 115 -13.58 -4.99 -5.22
CA GLY A 115 -13.48 -3.92 -4.23
C GLY A 115 -13.66 -2.52 -4.80
N ALA A 116 -13.93 -1.56 -3.91
CA ALA A 116 -14.11 -0.15 -4.26
C ALA A 116 -12.79 0.56 -4.55
N VAL A 117 -11.67 0.13 -3.92
CA VAL A 117 -10.38 0.81 -3.94
C VAL A 117 -9.42 0.13 -4.90
N THR A 118 -8.83 0.91 -5.79
CA THR A 118 -7.75 0.47 -6.68
C THR A 118 -6.48 1.23 -6.38
N ILE A 119 -5.33 0.53 -6.40
CA ILE A 119 -4.00 1.10 -6.22
C ILE A 119 -3.15 0.67 -7.40
N GLN A 120 -2.45 1.61 -8.02
CA GLN A 120 -1.57 1.35 -9.15
C GLN A 120 -0.22 0.81 -8.69
N GLN A 121 0.57 0.29 -9.63
CA GLN A 121 1.99 0.02 -9.43
C GLN A 121 2.68 1.34 -9.06
N THR A 122 3.41 1.32 -7.96
CA THR A 122 4.13 2.50 -7.44
C THR A 122 5.55 2.51 -7.97
N TYR A 123 6.01 3.66 -8.42
CA TYR A 123 7.38 3.87 -8.91
C TYR A 123 8.04 5.03 -8.16
N SER A 124 9.36 4.97 -8.05
CA SER A 124 10.16 6.12 -7.62
C SER A 124 10.19 7.20 -8.70
N VAL A 125 10.42 8.44 -8.29
CA VAL A 125 10.52 9.61 -9.20
C VAL A 125 11.77 9.52 -10.07
N LEU A 126 12.87 9.01 -9.50
CA LEU A 126 14.15 8.75 -10.19
C LEU A 126 14.57 7.29 -10.01
N PRO A 127 15.48 6.77 -10.85
CA PRO A 127 16.16 5.51 -10.58
C PRO A 127 16.81 5.52 -9.20
N VAL A 128 16.71 4.41 -8.46
CA VAL A 128 17.21 4.32 -7.08
C VAL A 128 18.56 3.64 -7.01
N LYS A 129 19.38 4.07 -6.07
CA LYS A 129 20.62 3.40 -5.70
C LYS A 129 20.34 2.35 -4.63
N ILE A 130 20.80 1.11 -4.89
CA ILE A 130 20.67 0.00 -3.94
C ILE A 130 22.07 -0.31 -3.41
N THR A 131 22.18 -0.30 -2.08
CA THR A 131 23.40 -0.67 -1.38
C THR A 131 23.24 -2.01 -0.71
N GLU A 132 24.23 -2.90 -0.89
CA GLU A 132 24.37 -4.16 -0.17
C GLU A 132 25.34 -3.98 1.00
N MET A 133 24.87 -4.30 2.20
CA MET A 133 25.70 -4.33 3.40
C MET A 133 25.87 -5.76 3.89
N LYS A 134 27.11 -6.20 4.07
CA LYS A 134 27.41 -7.50 4.68
C LYS A 134 27.25 -7.42 6.19
N ILE A 135 26.57 -8.41 6.74
CA ILE A 135 26.39 -8.57 8.19
C ILE A 135 26.95 -9.91 8.64
N THR A 136 27.53 -9.94 9.84
CA THR A 136 28.03 -11.14 10.46
C THR A 136 27.25 -11.45 11.75
N ARG A 137 27.01 -12.71 12.03
CA ARG A 137 26.40 -13.13 13.28
C ARG A 137 27.42 -13.21 14.40
N CYS A 138 27.09 -12.67 15.56
CA CYS A 138 27.92 -12.76 16.77
C CYS A 138 27.80 -14.15 17.43
N ILE A 139 26.65 -14.84 17.28
CA ILE A 139 26.36 -16.13 17.89
C ILE A 139 25.98 -17.14 16.81
N ARG A 140 26.51 -18.35 16.89
CA ARG A 140 26.24 -19.44 15.94
C ARG A 140 24.91 -20.15 16.28
N ASN A 141 24.22 -20.66 15.27
CA ASN A 141 23.00 -21.47 15.46
C ASN A 141 23.29 -22.94 15.72
N THR A 142 24.49 -23.42 15.43
CA THR A 142 24.91 -24.83 15.54
C THR A 142 26.36 -24.92 15.97
N ASP A 143 26.74 -26.06 16.55
CA ASP A 143 28.12 -26.35 16.96
C ASP A 143 29.07 -26.63 15.76
N ASP A 144 28.60 -26.54 14.53
CA ASP A 144 29.42 -26.76 13.36
C ASP A 144 30.51 -25.67 13.25
N ARG A 145 31.76 -26.07 13.35
CA ARG A 145 32.95 -25.22 13.45
C ARG A 145 33.35 -24.57 12.11
N ARG A 146 32.59 -24.76 11.03
CA ARG A 146 32.92 -24.27 9.68
C ARG A 146 32.28 -22.92 9.41
N GLY A 147 33.08 -21.87 9.56
CA GLY A 147 32.84 -20.53 8.99
C GLY A 147 31.97 -19.61 9.84
N THR A 148 32.18 -18.31 9.64
CA THR A 148 31.32 -17.23 10.14
C THR A 148 30.07 -17.19 9.26
N GLN A 149 28.88 -17.25 9.86
CA GLN A 149 27.64 -17.07 9.10
C GLN A 149 27.51 -15.59 8.69
N MET A 150 27.68 -15.34 7.41
CA MET A 150 27.53 -14.02 6.81
C MET A 150 26.14 -13.89 6.19
N GLY A 151 25.54 -12.73 6.32
CA GLY A 151 24.30 -12.34 5.64
C GLY A 151 24.50 -11.04 4.87
N SER A 152 23.52 -10.66 4.07
CA SER A 152 23.46 -9.37 3.40
C SER A 152 22.14 -8.69 3.71
N ILE A 153 22.20 -7.38 3.89
CA ILE A 153 21.04 -6.49 3.89
C ILE A 153 21.14 -5.61 2.65
N ASN A 154 20.06 -5.54 1.88
CA ASN A 154 19.96 -4.69 0.70
C ASN A 154 18.92 -3.62 0.95
N PHE A 155 19.27 -2.37 0.73
CA PHE A 155 18.36 -1.24 0.93
C PHE A 155 18.53 -0.17 -0.15
N VAL A 156 17.49 0.61 -0.37
CA VAL A 156 17.49 1.82 -1.17
C VAL A 156 18.16 2.92 -0.33
N GLU A 157 19.16 3.61 -0.88
CA GLU A 157 19.82 4.73 -0.20
C GLU A 157 18.85 5.86 0.05
N HIS A 158 18.23 6.35 -1.01
CA HIS A 158 17.10 7.28 -0.99
C HIS A 158 16.23 7.11 -2.22
N GLY A 159 14.92 7.42 -2.09
CA GLY A 159 13.99 7.51 -3.21
C GLY A 159 12.64 8.05 -2.78
N LEU A 160 12.06 8.93 -3.60
CA LEU A 160 10.69 9.41 -3.46
C LEU A 160 9.78 8.58 -4.35
N TYR A 161 8.80 7.90 -3.76
CA TYR A 161 7.87 7.00 -4.44
C TYR A 161 6.47 7.61 -4.55
N VAL A 162 5.78 7.37 -5.67
CA VAL A 162 4.46 7.93 -5.95
C VAL A 162 3.41 6.83 -6.02
N VAL A 163 2.59 6.73 -4.99
CA VAL A 163 1.40 5.85 -4.95
C VAL A 163 0.23 6.60 -5.59
N LYS A 164 -0.51 5.94 -6.47
CA LYS A 164 -1.73 6.46 -7.08
C LYS A 164 -2.86 5.48 -6.89
N GLY A 165 -4.03 5.99 -6.56
CA GLY A 165 -5.20 5.14 -6.39
C GLY A 165 -6.50 5.89 -6.56
N SER A 166 -7.59 5.12 -6.56
CA SER A 166 -8.94 5.66 -6.74
C SER A 166 -9.95 4.82 -5.97
N VAL A 167 -10.96 5.48 -5.42
CA VAL A 167 -12.16 4.86 -4.85
C VAL A 167 -13.30 5.03 -5.83
N ASN A 168 -13.78 3.92 -6.37
CA ASN A 168 -14.85 3.89 -7.35
C ASN A 168 -16.22 3.83 -6.65
N ALA A 169 -17.04 4.87 -6.80
CA ALA A 169 -18.33 4.98 -6.12
C ALA A 169 -19.34 3.90 -6.58
N TYR A 170 -19.34 3.47 -7.85
CA TYR A 170 -20.20 2.37 -8.32
C TYR A 170 -19.85 1.03 -7.67
N SER A 171 -18.54 0.76 -7.48
CA SER A 171 -18.11 -0.43 -6.75
C SER A 171 -18.41 -0.31 -5.26
N ALA A 172 -18.24 0.87 -4.69
CA ALA A 172 -18.56 1.17 -3.29
C ALA A 172 -20.03 0.89 -2.97
N GLN A 173 -20.95 1.29 -3.85
CA GLN A 173 -22.37 0.97 -3.68
C GLN A 173 -22.66 -0.54 -3.66
N LYS A 174 -21.93 -1.33 -4.48
CA LYS A 174 -22.09 -2.79 -4.54
C LYS A 174 -21.49 -3.52 -3.35
N THR A 175 -20.41 -3.00 -2.79
CA THR A 175 -19.70 -3.64 -1.68
C THR A 175 -20.09 -3.11 -0.30
N GLY A 176 -20.87 -2.02 -0.25
CA GLY A 176 -21.19 -1.33 0.99
C GLY A 176 -20.03 -0.46 1.54
N PHE A 177 -18.99 -0.20 0.73
CA PHE A 177 -17.91 0.70 1.12
C PHE A 177 -18.45 2.12 1.31
N SER A 178 -18.33 2.66 2.51
CA SER A 178 -18.99 3.89 2.95
C SER A 178 -18.07 5.10 2.87
N ALA A 179 -18.64 6.31 3.08
CA ALA A 179 -17.86 7.53 3.26
C ALA A 179 -16.98 7.46 4.51
N GLU A 180 -17.41 6.78 5.58
CA GLU A 180 -16.61 6.54 6.77
C GLU A 180 -15.44 5.61 6.47
N ASP A 181 -15.64 4.57 5.65
CA ASP A 181 -14.56 3.71 5.20
C ASP A 181 -13.52 4.49 4.36
N ALA A 182 -13.95 5.46 3.56
CA ALA A 182 -13.04 6.32 2.81
C ALA A 182 -12.17 7.19 3.72
N GLU A 183 -12.73 7.72 4.83
CA GLU A 183 -11.97 8.44 5.84
C GLU A 183 -10.97 7.53 6.57
N LYS A 184 -11.37 6.31 6.93
CA LYS A 184 -10.47 5.31 7.52
C LYS A 184 -9.33 4.96 6.56
N LEU A 185 -9.64 4.82 5.25
CA LEU A 185 -8.62 4.61 4.22
C LEU A 185 -7.63 5.78 4.16
N ARG A 186 -8.12 7.01 4.17
CA ARG A 186 -7.29 8.24 4.15
C ARG A 186 -6.36 8.28 5.37
N LEU A 187 -6.88 8.01 6.56
CA LEU A 187 -6.07 7.95 7.78
C LEU A 187 -5.05 6.80 7.75
N ALA A 188 -5.43 5.64 7.20
CA ALA A 188 -4.53 4.50 7.06
C ALA A 188 -3.41 4.78 6.05
N LEU A 189 -3.68 5.50 4.95
CA LEU A 189 -2.67 5.98 4.01
C LEU A 189 -1.66 6.88 4.74
N LEU A 190 -2.12 7.94 5.39
CA LEU A 190 -1.26 8.89 6.10
C LEU A 190 -0.37 8.27 7.18
N ARG A 191 -0.77 7.13 7.72
CA ARG A 191 -0.12 6.52 8.89
C ARG A 191 0.30 5.07 8.64
N MET A 192 0.52 4.67 7.37
CA MET A 192 0.76 3.27 7.04
C MET A 192 2.09 2.72 7.55
N PHE A 193 3.03 3.58 7.93
CA PHE A 193 4.35 3.18 8.43
C PHE A 193 4.52 3.32 9.94
N ASP A 194 3.52 3.82 10.69
CA ASP A 194 3.66 4.10 12.13
C ASP A 194 4.16 2.88 12.93
N ASN A 195 3.72 1.66 12.60
CA ASN A 195 4.12 0.42 13.25
C ASN A 195 4.71 -0.63 12.29
N ASP A 196 5.16 -0.21 11.09
CA ASP A 196 5.72 -1.11 10.06
C ASP A 196 7.24 -1.32 10.20
N SER A 197 7.81 -1.07 11.37
CA SER A 197 9.26 -1.20 11.58
C SER A 197 9.73 -2.66 11.56
N SER A 198 10.87 -2.89 10.94
CA SER A 198 11.57 -4.18 10.88
C SER A 198 13.05 -3.98 10.59
N ALA A 199 13.84 -5.06 10.62
CA ALA A 199 15.26 -4.99 10.26
C ALA A 199 15.49 -4.46 8.82
N ALA A 200 14.58 -4.73 7.89
CA ALA A 200 14.65 -4.23 6.51
C ALA A 200 14.05 -2.82 6.34
N ARG A 201 13.30 -2.36 7.31
CA ARG A 201 12.64 -1.05 7.36
C ARG A 201 12.73 -0.50 8.78
N PRO A 202 13.86 0.08 9.17
CA PRO A 202 13.99 0.73 10.48
C PRO A 202 12.93 1.82 10.68
N ALA A 203 12.58 2.13 11.93
CA ALA A 203 11.64 3.20 12.23
C ALA A 203 12.14 4.53 11.66
N GLY A 204 11.27 5.28 10.99
CA GLY A 204 11.61 6.53 10.31
C GLY A 204 12.34 6.39 8.96
N ALA A 205 12.64 5.15 8.51
CA ALA A 205 13.29 4.93 7.22
C ALA A 205 12.30 4.94 6.03
N MET A 206 11.01 4.93 6.31
CA MET A 206 9.93 5.13 5.36
C MET A 206 8.89 6.06 5.97
N GLU A 207 8.50 7.09 5.21
CA GLU A 207 7.58 8.12 5.66
C GLU A 207 6.62 8.53 4.57
N VAL A 208 5.35 8.81 4.95
CA VAL A 208 4.38 9.47 4.09
C VAL A 208 4.60 10.97 4.20
N GLU A 209 5.16 11.57 3.17
CA GLU A 209 5.49 12.99 3.13
C GLU A 209 4.27 13.85 2.81
N ARG A 210 3.45 13.37 1.83
CA ARG A 210 2.29 14.13 1.37
C ARG A 210 1.23 13.22 0.78
N LEU A 211 -0.04 13.50 1.09
CA LEU A 211 -1.20 12.87 0.49
C LEU A 211 -2.07 13.94 -0.17
N TYR A 212 -2.33 13.79 -1.45
CA TYR A 212 -3.34 14.52 -2.21
C TYR A 212 -4.60 13.69 -2.29
N TRP A 213 -5.73 14.27 -1.92
CA TRP A 213 -7.03 13.61 -1.87
C TRP A 213 -8.06 14.45 -2.61
N TRP A 214 -8.52 13.97 -3.78
CA TRP A 214 -9.50 14.66 -4.61
C TRP A 214 -10.87 14.00 -4.45
N ARG A 215 -11.83 14.75 -3.92
CA ARG A 215 -13.24 14.35 -3.90
C ARG A 215 -13.94 14.96 -5.10
N HIS A 216 -14.45 14.11 -5.96
CA HIS A 216 -15.29 14.52 -7.08
C HIS A 216 -16.70 14.87 -6.58
N SER A 217 -17.51 15.54 -7.44
CA SER A 217 -18.91 15.86 -7.14
C SER A 217 -19.88 14.85 -7.78
N SER A 218 -19.36 13.77 -8.34
CA SER A 218 -20.17 12.74 -8.99
C SER A 218 -19.52 11.35 -8.90
N MET A 219 -20.32 10.29 -9.10
CA MET A 219 -19.85 8.90 -9.10
C MET A 219 -18.80 8.60 -10.17
N SER A 220 -18.89 9.25 -11.32
CA SER A 220 -17.95 9.09 -12.45
C SER A 220 -16.72 9.99 -12.31
N GLY A 221 -16.86 11.08 -11.58
CA GLY A 221 -15.89 12.17 -11.48
C GLY A 221 -15.88 13.09 -12.69
N GLU A 222 -15.46 14.34 -12.50
CA GLU A 222 -15.43 15.39 -13.52
C GLU A 222 -14.27 15.21 -14.51
N TYR A 223 -13.18 14.56 -14.06
CA TYR A 223 -11.98 14.34 -14.86
C TYR A 223 -11.52 12.90 -14.78
N SER A 224 -10.84 12.41 -15.81
CA SER A 224 -10.21 11.09 -15.75
C SER A 224 -9.10 11.05 -14.67
N PRO A 225 -8.88 9.92 -13.98
CA PRO A 225 -7.83 9.80 -12.95
C PRO A 225 -6.45 10.20 -13.48
N GLY A 226 -6.13 9.84 -14.73
CA GLY A 226 -4.86 10.21 -15.34
C GLY A 226 -4.69 11.72 -15.51
N ARG A 227 -5.78 12.49 -15.74
CA ARG A 227 -5.73 13.96 -15.80
C ARG A 227 -5.55 14.55 -14.40
N VAL A 228 -6.25 13.99 -13.40
CA VAL A 228 -6.12 14.40 -12.00
C VAL A 228 -4.68 14.20 -11.51
N PHE A 229 -4.09 13.03 -11.75
CA PHE A 229 -2.72 12.75 -11.30
C PHE A 229 -1.65 13.62 -11.99
N ARG A 230 -1.88 14.09 -13.21
CA ARG A 230 -0.96 15.01 -13.91
C ARG A 230 -1.00 16.45 -13.40
N THR A 231 -1.91 16.78 -12.47
CA THR A 231 -1.89 18.10 -11.82
C THR A 231 -0.75 18.24 -10.84
N VAL A 232 -0.21 17.13 -10.34
CA VAL A 232 0.94 17.12 -9.44
C VAL A 232 2.18 16.75 -10.24
N GLU A 233 3.08 17.72 -10.39
CA GLU A 233 4.39 17.53 -11.00
C GLU A 233 5.45 17.49 -9.93
N ILE A 234 6.36 16.53 -10.04
CA ILE A 234 7.45 16.30 -9.08
C ILE A 234 8.76 16.34 -9.85
N LYS A 235 9.65 17.21 -9.47
CA LYS A 235 11.00 17.35 -10.04
C LYS A 235 12.02 17.21 -8.94
N ALA A 236 13.08 16.44 -9.19
CA ALA A 236 14.24 16.46 -8.33
C ALA A 236 15.07 17.71 -8.67
N ASP A 237 15.52 18.42 -7.65
CA ASP A 237 16.29 19.67 -7.79
C ASP A 237 17.77 19.39 -8.01
N CYS A 238 18.20 18.14 -7.80
CA CYS A 238 19.55 17.67 -8.04
C CYS A 238 19.58 16.26 -8.64
N ALA A 239 20.72 15.85 -9.16
CA ALA A 239 20.89 14.52 -9.78
C ALA A 239 20.92 13.36 -8.77
N ASP A 240 21.19 13.63 -7.50
CA ASP A 240 21.31 12.64 -6.43
C ASP A 240 20.59 13.14 -5.17
N PRO A 241 19.24 13.18 -5.17
CA PRO A 241 18.46 13.63 -4.03
C PRO A 241 18.64 12.66 -2.86
N ARG A 242 18.66 13.19 -1.63
CA ARG A 242 18.91 12.44 -0.40
C ARG A 242 17.83 12.60 0.66
N CYS A 243 16.92 13.54 0.46
CA CYS A 243 15.77 13.80 1.32
C CYS A 243 14.59 14.36 0.52
N PHE A 244 13.44 14.47 1.17
CA PHE A 244 12.25 15.01 0.54
C PHE A 244 12.39 16.47 0.09
N ASP A 245 13.18 17.26 0.81
CA ASP A 245 13.41 18.69 0.49
C ASP A 245 14.27 18.90 -0.78
N ASP A 246 14.84 17.84 -1.35
CA ASP A 246 15.54 17.86 -2.65
C ASP A 246 14.57 17.73 -3.86
N TYR A 247 13.26 17.84 -3.62
CA TYR A 247 12.24 17.77 -4.67
C TYR A 247 11.33 18.99 -4.65
N THR A 248 11.20 19.63 -5.79
CA THR A 248 10.16 20.64 -6.04
C THR A 248 8.87 19.99 -6.50
N ILE A 249 7.78 20.25 -5.78
CA ILE A 249 6.46 19.71 -6.07
C ILE A 249 5.52 20.86 -6.39
N THR A 250 4.95 20.85 -7.59
CA THR A 250 3.97 21.83 -8.04
C THR A 250 2.61 21.17 -8.27
N ASN A 251 1.55 21.90 -7.96
CA ASN A 251 0.18 21.43 -8.17
C ASN A 251 -0.59 22.45 -9.02
N SER A 252 -1.05 22.03 -10.20
CA SER A 252 -1.90 22.83 -11.06
C SER A 252 -3.37 22.61 -10.73
N ALA A 253 -4.19 23.66 -10.83
CA ALA A 253 -5.61 23.56 -10.53
C ALA A 253 -6.40 22.93 -11.69
N LEU A 254 -7.41 22.14 -11.34
CA LEU A 254 -8.51 21.74 -12.24
C LEU A 254 -9.77 22.50 -11.83
N PRO A 255 -10.48 23.15 -12.76
CA PRO A 255 -11.72 23.85 -12.43
C PRO A 255 -12.73 22.95 -11.72
N GLY A 256 -13.17 23.37 -10.52
CA GLY A 256 -14.14 22.63 -9.72
C GLY A 256 -13.59 21.39 -8.96
N LEU A 257 -12.29 21.09 -9.08
CA LEU A 257 -11.67 19.97 -8.37
C LEU A 257 -10.34 20.38 -7.73
N VAL A 258 -10.37 20.62 -6.43
CA VAL A 258 -9.21 21.02 -5.64
C VAL A 258 -8.85 19.85 -4.68
N PRO A 259 -7.58 19.45 -4.58
CA PRO A 259 -7.19 18.42 -3.63
C PRO A 259 -7.22 18.94 -2.20
N GLU A 260 -7.67 18.12 -1.27
CA GLU A 260 -7.28 18.22 0.12
C GLU A 260 -5.83 17.69 0.21
N ILE A 261 -4.94 18.45 0.85
CA ILE A 261 -3.53 18.10 0.98
C ILE A 261 -3.21 17.86 2.44
N TYR A 262 -2.59 16.73 2.73
CA TYR A 262 -2.20 16.31 4.08
C TYR A 262 -0.69 15.97 4.10
N GLY A 263 -0.05 16.15 5.25
CA GLY A 263 1.39 15.95 5.44
C GLY A 263 2.18 17.25 5.34
N ARG A 264 3.47 17.14 4.97
CA ARG A 264 4.41 18.27 4.86
C ARG A 264 4.14 19.16 3.67
#